data_6a544484024a5cebf4c056d0750077fc
#
_entry.id   6a544484024a5cebf4c056d0750077fc
#
_cell.length_a   1.000
_cell.length_b   1.000
_cell.length_c   1.000
_cell.angle_alpha   90.00
_cell.angle_beta   90.00
_cell.angle_gamma   90.00
#
_symmetry.space_group_name_H-M   'P 1'
#
loop_
_entity.id
_entity.type
_entity.pdbx_description
1 polymer ?
#
loop_
_entity_poly.entity_id
_entity_poly.type
_entity_poly.pdbx_seq_one_letter_code
_entity_poly.pdbx_strand_id
1 'polypeptide(L)'
;GRSHRSIEAKKQLKAVIEITSRLLKIPDDYLLGIVPASDTGAYEMAIWAMLGALPVDILVWESFGKAWALDIVQELKVRNFKLIESGYGEIPDLSLIRDDSDVCFVWNGTTSGACVPDADWIKENRKGLTFCDATSAVFAKELDWQKLDVTTFSWQKVMGGEAAHGMVILSPRAIKRLKEYK
;
A
#
# COMPACT_ATOMS: atom_id res chain seq x y z
N GLY A 1 7.01 31.37 -11.86
CA GLY A 1 6.73 30.07 -11.28
C GLY A 1 7.17 28.95 -12.22
N ARG A 2 7.62 27.84 -11.69
CA ARG A 2 8.02 26.67 -12.49
C ARG A 2 6.79 25.78 -12.73
N SER A 3 6.45 25.52 -13.98
CA SER A 3 5.35 24.64 -14.34
C SER A 3 5.82 23.16 -14.29
N HIS A 4 5.05 22.30 -13.59
CA HIS A 4 5.27 20.85 -13.64
C HIS A 4 5.08 20.26 -15.06
N ARG A 5 4.48 21.03 -15.98
CA ARG A 5 4.31 20.65 -17.40
C ARG A 5 5.49 20.99 -18.28
N SER A 6 6.47 21.75 -17.77
CA SER A 6 7.69 22.06 -18.51
C SER A 6 8.50 20.80 -18.82
N ILE A 7 9.30 20.82 -19.88
CA ILE A 7 10.15 19.69 -20.26
C ILE A 7 11.08 19.30 -19.12
N GLU A 8 11.68 20.30 -18.44
CA GLU A 8 12.59 20.07 -17.33
C GLU A 8 11.89 19.43 -16.12
N ALA A 9 10.71 19.92 -15.73
CA ALA A 9 9.97 19.33 -14.63
C ALA A 9 9.53 17.89 -14.92
N LYS A 10 9.08 17.60 -16.14
CA LYS A 10 8.74 16.24 -16.56
C LYS A 10 9.95 15.30 -16.49
N LYS A 11 11.12 15.80 -16.90
CA LYS A 11 12.39 15.05 -16.82
C LYS A 11 12.75 14.73 -15.36
N GLN A 12 12.60 15.71 -14.45
CA GLN A 12 12.85 15.51 -13.02
C GLN A 12 11.87 14.51 -12.40
N LEU A 13 10.57 14.63 -12.70
CA LEU A 13 9.56 13.65 -12.20
C LEU A 13 9.83 12.25 -12.71
N LYS A 14 10.21 12.10 -13.98
CA LYS A 14 10.61 10.80 -14.54
C LYS A 14 11.83 10.23 -13.81
N ALA A 15 12.85 11.06 -13.57
CA ALA A 15 14.04 10.65 -12.83
C ALA A 15 13.71 10.19 -11.40
N VAL A 16 12.79 10.85 -10.71
CA VAL A 16 12.33 10.43 -9.37
C VAL A 16 11.73 9.02 -9.43
N ILE A 17 10.86 8.73 -10.40
CA ILE A 17 10.25 7.42 -10.58
C ILE A 17 11.33 6.36 -10.88
N GLU A 18 12.22 6.63 -11.84
CA GLU A 18 13.26 5.68 -12.25
C GLU A 18 14.25 5.38 -11.11
N ILE A 19 14.68 6.41 -10.37
CA ILE A 19 15.60 6.25 -9.24
C ILE A 19 14.93 5.47 -8.11
N THR A 20 13.68 5.79 -7.78
CA THR A 20 12.91 5.09 -6.74
C THR A 20 12.74 3.62 -7.11
N SER A 21 12.32 3.32 -8.34
CA SER A 21 12.16 1.95 -8.81
C SER A 21 13.45 1.14 -8.69
N ARG A 22 14.56 1.73 -9.12
CA ARG A 22 15.87 1.08 -9.04
C ARG A 22 16.35 0.86 -7.60
N LEU A 23 16.20 1.85 -6.71
CA LEU A 23 16.64 1.75 -5.32
C LEU A 23 15.84 0.71 -4.54
N LEU A 24 14.55 0.64 -4.79
CA LEU A 24 13.65 -0.33 -4.16
C LEU A 24 13.66 -1.69 -4.86
N LYS A 25 14.39 -1.85 -5.98
CA LYS A 25 14.45 -3.07 -6.78
C LYS A 25 13.04 -3.53 -7.22
N ILE A 26 12.17 -2.57 -7.58
CA ILE A 26 10.82 -2.87 -8.06
C ILE A 26 10.92 -3.61 -9.39
N PRO A 27 10.19 -4.73 -9.59
CA PRO A 27 10.21 -5.46 -10.86
C PRO A 27 9.76 -4.60 -12.03
N ASP A 28 10.33 -4.84 -13.23
CA ASP A 28 10.10 -4.02 -14.43
C ASP A 28 8.65 -4.04 -14.94
N ASP A 29 7.89 -5.07 -14.60
CA ASP A 29 6.47 -5.22 -14.95
C ASP A 29 5.49 -4.56 -13.96
N TYR A 30 6.02 -3.95 -12.89
CA TYR A 30 5.24 -3.14 -11.95
C TYR A 30 5.13 -1.69 -12.43
N LEU A 31 4.08 -1.01 -12.00
CA LEU A 31 3.93 0.43 -12.21
C LEU A 31 4.19 1.19 -10.91
N LEU A 32 4.98 2.25 -11.02
CA LEU A 32 5.19 3.21 -9.95
C LEU A 32 4.64 4.58 -10.37
N GLY A 33 3.81 5.17 -9.54
CA GLY A 33 3.20 6.47 -9.78
C GLY A 33 3.37 7.44 -8.61
N ILE A 34 3.45 8.73 -8.93
CA ILE A 34 3.40 9.83 -7.96
C ILE A 34 1.97 10.35 -7.94
N VAL A 35 1.36 10.44 -6.76
CA VAL A 35 -0.01 10.90 -6.56
C VAL A 35 -0.06 12.01 -5.50
N PRO A 36 -1.10 12.86 -5.47
CA PRO A 36 -1.22 13.91 -4.47
C PRO A 36 -1.64 13.38 -3.10
N ALA A 37 -1.57 14.25 -2.10
CA ALA A 37 -2.16 14.08 -0.77
C ALA A 37 -1.51 12.98 0.08
N SER A 38 -0.17 12.88 0.01
CA SER A 38 0.59 11.97 0.87
C SER A 38 0.24 10.50 0.66
N ASP A 39 0.61 9.64 1.60
CA ASP A 39 0.18 8.24 1.61
C ASP A 39 -1.33 8.10 1.83
N THR A 40 -1.95 8.99 2.61
CA THR A 40 -3.41 8.99 2.78
C THR A 40 -4.11 9.01 1.42
N GLY A 41 -3.76 9.98 0.55
CA GLY A 41 -4.34 10.03 -0.79
C GLY A 41 -3.96 8.84 -1.66
N ALA A 42 -2.74 8.30 -1.53
CA ALA A 42 -2.30 7.14 -2.27
C ALA A 42 -3.08 5.88 -1.88
N TYR A 43 -3.22 5.63 -0.59
CA TYR A 43 -3.93 4.45 -0.07
C TYR A 43 -5.43 4.54 -0.32
N GLU A 44 -6.06 5.67 -0.01
CA GLU A 44 -7.47 5.91 -0.31
C GLU A 44 -7.78 5.73 -1.80
N MET A 45 -6.98 6.34 -2.68
CA MET A 45 -7.14 6.18 -4.13
C MET A 45 -7.10 4.70 -4.54
N ALA A 46 -6.19 3.92 -3.96
CA ALA A 46 -6.03 2.50 -4.26
C ALA A 46 -7.23 1.67 -3.77
N ILE A 47 -7.66 1.85 -2.51
CA ILE A 47 -8.79 1.10 -1.95
C ILE A 47 -10.10 1.49 -2.65
N TRP A 48 -10.32 2.78 -2.93
CA TRP A 48 -11.52 3.25 -3.62
C TRP A 48 -11.61 2.75 -5.08
N ALA A 49 -10.46 2.54 -5.72
CA ALA A 49 -10.41 2.09 -7.10
C ALA A 49 -10.54 0.56 -7.25
N MET A 50 -10.18 -0.24 -6.25
CA MET A 50 -9.95 -1.67 -6.44
C MET A 50 -10.60 -2.60 -5.41
N LEU A 51 -11.01 -2.12 -4.21
CA LEU A 51 -11.71 -2.96 -3.23
C LEU A 51 -13.17 -3.20 -3.58
N GLY A 52 -13.72 -4.30 -3.08
CA GLY A 52 -15.12 -4.68 -3.25
C GLY A 52 -15.36 -5.76 -4.30
N ALA A 53 -14.36 -6.10 -5.12
CA ALA A 53 -14.43 -7.23 -6.05
C ALA A 53 -14.43 -8.59 -5.32
N LEU A 54 -13.75 -8.66 -4.18
CA LEU A 54 -13.61 -9.84 -3.32
C LEU A 54 -13.93 -9.45 -1.87
N PRO A 55 -14.12 -10.44 -0.97
CA PRO A 55 -14.10 -10.18 0.46
C PRO A 55 -12.82 -9.48 0.88
N VAL A 56 -12.84 -8.72 1.98
CA VAL A 56 -11.68 -7.96 2.44
C VAL A 56 -11.30 -8.39 3.86
N ASP A 57 -10.06 -8.78 4.07
CA ASP A 57 -9.47 -8.96 5.39
C ASP A 57 -8.66 -7.72 5.76
N ILE A 58 -8.92 -7.16 6.93
CA ILE A 58 -8.31 -5.92 7.39
C ILE A 58 -7.54 -6.22 8.65
N LEU A 59 -6.21 -6.02 8.63
CA LEU A 59 -5.34 -6.23 9.76
C LEU A 59 -5.14 -4.92 10.53
N VAL A 60 -5.37 -4.94 11.84
CA VAL A 60 -5.32 -3.74 12.70
C VAL A 60 -4.56 -4.02 13.99
N TRP A 61 -3.52 -3.21 14.26
CA TRP A 61 -2.76 -3.25 15.52
C TRP A 61 -2.23 -1.88 15.96
N GLU A 62 -2.63 -0.81 15.24
CA GLU A 62 -2.24 0.56 15.58
C GLU A 62 -3.17 1.57 14.90
N SER A 63 -2.90 2.86 15.09
CA SER A 63 -3.82 3.94 14.71
C SER A 63 -4.04 4.09 13.20
N PHE A 64 -3.02 3.91 12.37
CA PHE A 64 -3.17 4.05 10.91
C PHE A 64 -3.95 2.88 10.32
N GLY A 65 -3.61 1.64 10.71
CA GLY A 65 -4.41 0.47 10.30
C GLY A 65 -5.86 0.57 10.73
N LYS A 66 -6.12 1.18 11.91
CA LYS A 66 -7.49 1.46 12.37
C LYS A 66 -8.19 2.52 11.52
N ALA A 67 -7.49 3.57 11.11
CA ALA A 67 -8.04 4.58 10.21
C ALA A 67 -8.43 3.95 8.85
N TRP A 68 -7.55 3.14 8.26
CA TRP A 68 -7.86 2.41 7.03
C TRP A 68 -9.06 1.47 7.17
N ALA A 69 -9.20 0.80 8.32
CA ALA A 69 -10.37 -0.04 8.58
C ALA A 69 -11.66 0.79 8.64
N LEU A 70 -11.63 1.98 9.23
CA LEU A 70 -12.78 2.89 9.27
C LEU A 70 -13.16 3.36 7.86
N ASP A 71 -12.20 3.75 7.04
CA ASP A 71 -12.44 4.17 5.66
C ASP A 71 -13.08 3.04 4.83
N ILE A 72 -12.55 1.82 4.93
CA ILE A 72 -13.07 0.66 4.22
C ILE A 72 -14.50 0.32 4.65
N VAL A 73 -14.77 0.35 5.96
CA VAL A 73 -16.06 -0.10 6.50
C VAL A 73 -17.11 1.01 6.45
N GLN A 74 -16.76 2.23 6.84
CA GLN A 74 -17.71 3.32 7.02
C GLN A 74 -17.89 4.17 5.75
N GLU A 75 -16.81 4.48 5.05
CA GLU A 75 -16.85 5.37 3.90
C GLU A 75 -17.05 4.58 2.59
N LEU A 76 -16.23 3.57 2.31
CA LEU A 76 -16.42 2.67 1.17
C LEU A 76 -17.61 1.73 1.32
N LYS A 77 -18.07 1.49 2.57
CA LYS A 77 -19.21 0.61 2.90
C LYS A 77 -19.04 -0.81 2.37
N VAL A 78 -17.82 -1.33 2.40
CA VAL A 78 -17.55 -2.72 2.06
C VAL A 78 -18.31 -3.62 3.04
N ARG A 79 -19.20 -4.47 2.53
CA ARG A 79 -20.08 -5.31 3.38
C ARG A 79 -19.45 -6.65 3.76
N ASN A 80 -18.66 -7.22 2.87
CA ASN A 80 -18.02 -8.51 3.10
C ASN A 80 -16.57 -8.31 3.54
N PHE A 81 -16.39 -8.02 4.82
CA PHE A 81 -15.08 -7.83 5.42
C PHE A 81 -14.91 -8.70 6.68
N LYS A 82 -13.66 -8.94 7.04
CA LYS A 82 -13.23 -9.52 8.30
C LYS A 82 -12.19 -8.60 8.93
N LEU A 83 -12.46 -8.11 10.13
CA LEU A 83 -11.48 -7.38 10.92
C LEU A 83 -10.66 -8.38 11.73
N ILE A 84 -9.34 -8.34 11.58
CA ILE A 84 -8.38 -9.16 12.32
C ILE A 84 -7.55 -8.19 13.16
N GLU A 85 -7.94 -8.03 14.41
CA GLU A 85 -7.44 -7.01 15.32
C GLU A 85 -6.71 -7.63 16.51
N SER A 86 -5.65 -6.98 16.96
CA SER A 86 -4.91 -7.30 18.17
C SER A 86 -4.75 -6.07 19.07
N GLY A 87 -4.16 -6.24 20.24
CA GLY A 87 -3.81 -5.14 21.12
C GLY A 87 -2.88 -4.14 20.44
N TYR A 88 -2.89 -2.90 20.91
CA TYR A 88 -2.04 -1.84 20.36
C TYR A 88 -0.56 -2.25 20.44
N GLY A 89 0.09 -2.28 19.27
CA GLY A 89 1.49 -2.67 19.17
C GLY A 89 1.75 -4.18 19.15
N GLU A 90 0.71 -5.00 19.06
CA GLU A 90 0.79 -6.45 18.93
C GLU A 90 0.36 -6.86 17.51
N ILE A 91 1.17 -7.66 16.83
CA ILE A 91 0.79 -8.18 15.50
C ILE A 91 -0.33 -9.21 15.65
N PRO A 92 -1.43 -9.08 14.90
CA PRO A 92 -2.52 -10.05 14.95
C PRO A 92 -2.10 -11.41 14.37
N ASP A 93 -2.91 -12.43 14.63
CA ASP A 93 -2.70 -13.76 14.05
C ASP A 93 -2.89 -13.72 12.51
N LEU A 94 -1.77 -13.67 11.80
CA LEU A 94 -1.72 -13.60 10.33
C LEU A 94 -2.24 -14.88 9.64
N SER A 95 -2.35 -16.01 10.37
CA SER A 95 -2.91 -17.25 9.83
C SER A 95 -4.43 -17.18 9.61
N LEU A 96 -5.09 -16.17 10.18
CA LEU A 96 -6.54 -15.99 10.05
C LEU A 96 -6.97 -15.38 8.70
N ILE A 97 -6.02 -15.01 7.85
CA ILE A 97 -6.28 -14.40 6.54
C ILE A 97 -6.81 -15.45 5.58
N ARG A 98 -7.85 -15.08 4.84
CA ARG A 98 -8.47 -15.94 3.83
C ARG A 98 -7.71 -15.84 2.49
N ASP A 99 -7.57 -16.95 1.79
CA ASP A 99 -6.88 -17.01 0.49
C ASP A 99 -7.66 -16.35 -0.65
N ASP A 100 -8.97 -16.21 -0.51
CA ASP A 100 -9.90 -15.67 -1.50
C ASP A 100 -10.33 -14.22 -1.22
N SER A 101 -9.73 -13.57 -0.23
CA SER A 101 -9.98 -12.17 0.13
C SER A 101 -8.85 -11.24 -0.31
N ASP A 102 -9.17 -9.98 -0.57
CA ASP A 102 -8.18 -8.90 -0.57
C ASP A 102 -7.71 -8.68 0.88
N VAL A 103 -6.45 -8.29 1.09
CA VAL A 103 -5.93 -8.02 2.42
C VAL A 103 -5.38 -6.61 2.51
N CYS A 104 -5.83 -5.87 3.53
CA CYS A 104 -5.43 -4.49 3.81
C CYS A 104 -4.64 -4.43 5.11
N PHE A 105 -3.43 -3.86 5.08
CA PHE A 105 -2.57 -3.79 6.26
C PHE A 105 -1.52 -2.68 6.14
N VAL A 106 -0.95 -2.30 7.27
CA VAL A 106 0.28 -1.50 7.33
C VAL A 106 1.48 -2.44 7.46
N TRP A 107 2.62 -2.13 6.85
CA TRP A 107 3.81 -2.98 7.03
C TRP A 107 4.35 -2.91 8.46
N ASN A 108 4.45 -1.70 8.96
CA ASN A 108 4.75 -1.47 10.38
C ASN A 108 3.94 -0.30 10.93
N GLY A 109 3.49 -0.44 12.15
CA GLY A 109 2.77 0.61 12.86
C GLY A 109 3.67 1.79 13.18
N THR A 110 3.44 2.93 12.53
CA THR A 110 4.23 4.16 12.75
C THR A 110 4.25 4.59 14.21
N THR A 111 3.12 4.45 14.90
CA THR A 111 2.96 4.92 16.29
C THR A 111 3.37 3.88 17.33
N SER A 112 3.32 2.60 16.99
CA SER A 112 3.64 1.50 17.91
C SER A 112 5.02 0.89 17.69
N GLY A 113 5.55 1.01 16.47
CA GLY A 113 6.77 0.32 16.05
C GLY A 113 6.60 -1.16 15.73
N ALA A 114 5.43 -1.76 16.01
CA ALA A 114 5.17 -3.15 15.69
C ALA A 114 5.12 -3.37 14.16
N CYS A 115 5.83 -4.39 13.70
CA CYS A 115 6.08 -4.63 12.28
C CYS A 115 5.76 -6.08 11.95
N VAL A 116 5.13 -6.34 10.81
CA VAL A 116 5.05 -7.71 10.31
C VAL A 116 6.46 -8.28 10.13
N PRO A 117 6.70 -9.56 10.47
CA PRO A 117 8.05 -10.12 10.47
C PRO A 117 8.66 -10.15 9.06
N ASP A 118 7.88 -10.55 8.10
CA ASP A 118 8.22 -10.75 6.68
C ASP A 118 6.95 -10.79 5.83
N ALA A 119 7.05 -11.31 4.60
CA ALA A 119 5.92 -11.55 3.71
C ALA A 119 5.55 -13.04 3.56
N ASP A 120 6.14 -13.95 4.32
CA ASP A 120 5.93 -15.39 4.16
C ASP A 120 4.50 -15.84 4.48
N TRP A 121 3.82 -15.09 5.33
CA TRP A 121 2.40 -15.30 5.63
C TRP A 121 1.47 -15.02 4.43
N ILE A 122 1.94 -14.32 3.41
CA ILE A 122 1.21 -14.06 2.17
C ILE A 122 1.45 -15.21 1.21
N LYS A 123 0.42 -16.02 0.96
CA LYS A 123 0.52 -17.16 0.04
C LYS A 123 0.66 -16.69 -1.42
N GLU A 124 1.52 -17.36 -2.18
CA GLU A 124 1.79 -17.02 -3.58
C GLU A 124 0.55 -17.14 -4.49
N ASN A 125 -0.27 -18.19 -4.26
CA ASN A 125 -1.41 -18.52 -5.11
C ASN A 125 -2.74 -17.94 -4.59
N ARG A 126 -2.72 -16.91 -3.73
CA ARG A 126 -3.94 -16.30 -3.25
C ARG A 126 -4.70 -15.59 -4.39
N LYS A 127 -6.04 -15.59 -4.33
CA LYS A 127 -6.89 -14.91 -5.33
C LYS A 127 -6.94 -13.41 -5.13
N GLY A 128 -7.02 -12.98 -3.88
CA GLY A 128 -7.11 -11.57 -3.52
C GLY A 128 -5.80 -10.81 -3.70
N LEU A 129 -5.89 -9.48 -3.74
CA LEU A 129 -4.76 -8.57 -3.76
C LEU A 129 -4.32 -8.21 -2.34
N THR A 130 -3.05 -7.83 -2.20
CA THR A 130 -2.53 -7.19 -0.99
C THR A 130 -2.54 -5.67 -1.17
N PHE A 131 -3.00 -4.95 -0.16
CA PHE A 131 -2.96 -3.49 -0.05
C PHE A 131 -2.12 -3.14 1.18
N CYS A 132 -0.90 -2.68 0.95
CA CYS A 132 0.09 -2.45 1.98
C CYS A 132 0.44 -0.96 2.07
N ASP A 133 0.12 -0.33 3.19
CA ASP A 133 0.74 0.95 3.57
C ASP A 133 2.15 0.65 4.10
N ALA A 134 3.16 1.01 3.34
CA ALA A 134 4.56 0.78 3.67
C ALA A 134 5.32 2.09 3.97
N THR A 135 4.61 3.16 4.33
CA THR A 135 5.19 4.50 4.53
C THR A 135 6.39 4.50 5.47
N SER A 136 6.31 3.76 6.57
CA SER A 136 7.40 3.69 7.55
C SER A 136 8.37 2.53 7.31
N ALA A 137 8.13 1.70 6.30
CA ALA A 137 8.97 0.52 5.98
C ALA A 137 9.88 0.75 4.78
N VAL A 138 9.37 1.42 3.75
CA VAL A 138 10.10 1.63 2.48
C VAL A 138 11.43 2.31 2.73
N PHE A 139 12.48 1.83 2.09
CA PHE A 139 13.88 2.21 2.26
C PHE A 139 14.52 1.79 3.61
N ALA A 140 13.74 1.41 4.63
CA ALA A 140 14.25 0.89 5.90
C ALA A 140 14.24 -0.64 5.95
N LYS A 141 13.35 -1.27 5.19
CA LYS A 141 13.16 -2.71 5.12
C LYS A 141 13.24 -3.18 3.66
N GLU A 142 13.71 -4.40 3.46
CA GLU A 142 13.51 -5.08 2.18
C GLU A 142 12.09 -5.60 2.11
N LEU A 143 11.41 -5.33 0.98
CA LEU A 143 10.05 -5.76 0.71
C LEU A 143 10.06 -6.82 -0.39
N ASP A 144 9.36 -7.92 -0.17
CA ASP A 144 9.16 -8.95 -1.20
C ASP A 144 8.05 -8.51 -2.17
N TRP A 145 8.46 -7.92 -3.29
CA TRP A 145 7.53 -7.43 -4.30
C TRP A 145 6.63 -8.51 -4.89
N GLN A 146 7.08 -9.78 -4.94
CA GLN A 146 6.27 -10.88 -5.46
C GLN A 146 5.02 -11.16 -4.60
N LYS A 147 5.04 -10.72 -3.35
CA LYS A 147 3.94 -10.87 -2.39
C LYS A 147 3.04 -9.62 -2.30
N LEU A 148 3.48 -8.49 -2.88
CA LEU A 148 2.83 -7.20 -2.71
C LEU A 148 2.20 -6.73 -4.04
N ASP A 149 0.87 -6.56 -4.03
CA ASP A 149 0.14 -6.13 -5.23
C ASP A 149 -0.03 -4.62 -5.32
N VAL A 150 -0.44 -3.99 -4.22
CA VAL A 150 -0.62 -2.56 -4.08
C VAL A 150 0.19 -2.12 -2.88
N THR A 151 1.21 -1.32 -3.10
CA THR A 151 2.04 -0.76 -2.02
C THR A 151 2.03 0.75 -2.12
N THR A 152 1.74 1.41 -1.01
CA THR A 152 1.73 2.87 -0.95
C THR A 152 2.71 3.38 0.09
N PHE A 153 3.21 4.58 -0.13
CA PHE A 153 4.06 5.28 0.82
C PHE A 153 4.16 6.77 0.49
N SER A 154 4.73 7.54 1.39
CA SER A 154 5.05 8.94 1.19
C SER A 154 6.46 9.27 1.71
N TRP A 155 6.96 10.48 1.44
CA TRP A 155 8.39 10.79 1.51
C TRP A 155 8.89 11.24 2.88
N GLN A 156 8.02 11.42 3.86
CA GLN A 156 8.34 12.04 5.16
C GLN A 156 9.04 11.11 6.18
N LYS A 157 9.28 9.84 5.84
CA LYS A 157 9.98 8.91 6.74
C LYS A 157 11.46 8.79 6.36
N VAL A 158 11.91 7.66 5.87
CA VAL A 158 13.32 7.40 5.59
C VAL A 158 13.90 8.36 4.55
N MET A 159 13.12 8.76 3.55
CA MET A 159 13.57 9.74 2.55
C MET A 159 13.78 11.14 3.12
N GLY A 160 13.24 11.48 4.29
CA GLY A 160 13.40 12.78 4.93
C GLY A 160 12.74 13.94 4.17
N GLY A 161 11.81 13.65 3.27
CA GLY A 161 11.06 14.64 2.51
C GLY A 161 9.80 15.12 3.21
N GLU A 162 8.97 15.85 2.49
CA GLU A 162 7.66 16.30 2.95
C GLU A 162 6.56 15.27 2.62
N ALA A 163 5.50 15.24 3.42
CA ALA A 163 4.33 14.38 3.24
C ALA A 163 3.40 14.83 2.09
N ALA A 164 3.85 15.69 1.18
CA ALA A 164 3.00 16.29 0.16
C ALA A 164 2.59 15.32 -0.96
N HIS A 165 3.44 14.35 -1.26
CA HIS A 165 3.25 13.40 -2.35
C HIS A 165 3.18 11.98 -1.84
N GLY A 166 2.17 11.24 -2.34
CA GLY A 166 2.08 9.81 -2.21
C GLY A 166 2.74 9.09 -3.38
N MET A 167 3.14 7.86 -3.14
CA MET A 167 3.66 6.95 -4.14
C MET A 167 2.78 5.71 -4.15
N VAL A 168 2.46 5.22 -5.35
CA VAL A 168 1.69 3.99 -5.54
C VAL A 168 2.50 3.03 -6.41
N ILE A 169 2.71 1.82 -5.92
CA ILE A 169 3.33 0.72 -6.65
C ILE A 169 2.26 -0.33 -6.90
N LEU A 170 2.09 -0.73 -8.15
CA LEU A 170 1.08 -1.70 -8.58
C LEU A 170 1.74 -2.90 -9.27
N SER A 171 1.43 -4.10 -8.78
CA SER A 171 1.78 -5.35 -9.46
C SER A 171 1.01 -5.53 -10.77
N PRO A 172 1.42 -6.43 -11.67
CA PRO A 172 0.62 -6.78 -12.85
C PRO A 172 -0.81 -7.23 -12.50
N ARG A 173 -1.00 -7.90 -11.36
CA ARG A 173 -2.32 -8.32 -10.86
C ARG A 173 -3.19 -7.11 -10.47
N ALA A 174 -2.61 -6.15 -9.76
CA ALA A 174 -3.29 -4.91 -9.38
C ALA A 174 -3.63 -4.07 -10.62
N ILE A 175 -2.71 -3.97 -11.58
CA ILE A 175 -2.95 -3.27 -12.86
C ILE A 175 -4.10 -3.91 -13.63
N LYS A 176 -4.17 -5.24 -13.65
CA LYS A 176 -5.28 -5.96 -14.27
C LYS A 176 -6.60 -5.63 -13.58
N ARG A 177 -6.64 -5.74 -12.24
CA ARG A 177 -7.83 -5.38 -11.44
C ARG A 177 -8.28 -3.95 -11.71
N LEU A 178 -7.37 -2.99 -11.71
CA LEU A 178 -7.67 -1.58 -11.94
C LEU A 178 -8.31 -1.31 -13.32
N LYS A 179 -7.96 -2.10 -14.34
CA LYS A 179 -8.53 -1.98 -15.69
C LYS A 179 -9.90 -2.65 -15.85
N GLU A 180 -10.13 -3.75 -15.14
CA GLU A 180 -11.29 -4.62 -15.31
C GLU A 180 -12.41 -4.34 -14.30
N TYR A 181 -12.07 -3.88 -13.11
CA TYR A 181 -13.03 -3.57 -12.05
C TYR A 181 -13.61 -2.16 -12.22
N LYS A 182 -14.93 -2.08 -12.34
CA LYS A 182 -15.67 -0.83 -12.51
C LYS A 182 -16.79 -0.73 -11.47
#